data_14823d0be526187abe1899223d2d48b4
#
_entry.id   14823d0be526187abe1899223d2d48b4
#
_cell.length_a   1.000
_cell.length_b   1.000
_cell.length_c   1.000
_cell.angle_alpha   90.00
_cell.angle_beta   90.00
_cell.angle_gamma   90.00
#
_symmetry.space_group_name_H-M   'P 1'
#
loop_
_entity.id
_entity.type
_entity.pdbx_description
1 polymer ?
#
loop_
_entity_poly.entity_id
_entity_poly.type
_entity_poly.pdbx_seq_one_letter_code
_entity_poly.pdbx_strand_id
1 'polypeptide(L)'
;MSHNDDTRSHAAAGTAGSRTLKRSLSHGQMTMIVMGSALGTGLFLGSGTAIAMAGPAVILTYAIGSALASVIGAATGEMAVRYPVRGGFGTIATRYLGPFAGFLTRIAYWTATVLIAGVELVSVATYLNYWWPQLPLWAGIAAFGVALIVLNLTSVKSFGMLEFFLSSIKVISIIAFLLVGLCLIFFGLPGHAAVGTANLFNDGGFMPNGLQSVWLSLAVVMFSFGGIEMISISAAEAKDPSRSVRSSAKAMMIRLATFYVLAVLIVVAVIPWRSASGLGDAVEASPFVLVFEQLGIHGVAHFVNFVVLIAALSSANANLYAGARLLHSLAADGMAPRQLAQVNRAGVPARAVWLSTSGMVIAILLALYSPKEAFLSMIFVIMVCALTVWVLILFAYIVYKRVEPATGGFRLWGGQFTAALGVLLLFAVWVALFMVRGSMVPAIVGVGYFVVLSLLYFARIRHTHMIDEQTFVEAQQATAEYDAMKYDADHALETAAKLGR
;
A
#
# COMPACT_ATOMS: atom_id res chain seq x y z
N MET A 1 57.83 7.03 39.89
CA MET A 1 56.51 6.69 40.36
C MET A 1 55.53 7.68 39.81
N SER A 2 54.81 7.29 38.81
CA SER A 2 53.51 7.82 38.35
C SER A 2 53.31 7.40 36.89
N HIS A 3 52.80 6.23 36.72
CA HIS A 3 52.22 5.74 35.47
C HIS A 3 50.79 5.37 35.80
N ASN A 4 49.82 6.06 35.26
CA ASN A 4 48.43 5.61 35.01
C ASN A 4 47.50 6.81 34.93
N ASP A 5 47.39 7.45 33.77
CA ASP A 5 46.23 8.33 33.50
C ASP A 5 45.95 8.59 32.00
N ASP A 6 46.34 7.65 31.10
CA ASP A 6 46.16 7.87 29.65
C ASP A 6 45.20 6.89 28.96
N THR A 7 44.33 6.20 29.71
CA THR A 7 43.37 5.23 29.13
C THR A 7 41.88 5.66 29.18
N ARG A 8 41.58 6.90 29.56
CA ARG A 8 40.19 7.40 29.60
C ARG A 8 39.78 8.42 28.55
N SER A 9 40.66 8.74 27.60
CA SER A 9 40.40 9.80 26.59
C SER A 9 39.91 9.33 25.22
N HIS A 10 39.85 8.01 24.95
CA HIS A 10 39.43 7.50 23.63
C HIS A 10 38.01 6.93 23.54
N ALA A 11 37.21 7.03 24.62
CA ALA A 11 35.81 6.51 24.64
C ALA A 11 34.73 7.57 24.38
N ALA A 12 35.09 8.81 24.10
CA ALA A 12 34.12 9.92 23.98
C ALA A 12 34.03 10.57 22.59
N ALA A 13 34.65 10.01 21.56
CA ALA A 13 34.58 10.55 20.20
C ALA A 13 33.94 9.56 19.24
N GLY A 14 32.61 9.35 19.31
CA GLY A 14 32.00 8.44 18.38
C GLY A 14 30.48 8.19 18.51
N THR A 15 29.68 9.14 18.93
CA THR A 15 28.24 9.04 18.68
C THR A 15 27.65 10.42 18.40
N ALA A 16 27.97 10.97 17.24
CA ALA A 16 27.11 11.96 16.61
C ALA A 16 25.78 11.24 16.34
N GLY A 17 24.80 11.40 17.25
CA GLY A 17 23.58 10.61 17.33
C GLY A 17 22.87 10.48 15.99
N SER A 18 22.84 9.29 15.45
CA SER A 18 21.88 8.92 14.42
C SER A 18 20.49 9.07 15.06
N ARG A 19 19.79 10.16 14.76
CA ARG A 19 18.43 10.37 15.24
C ARG A 19 17.57 9.26 14.65
N THR A 20 17.17 8.31 15.47
CA THR A 20 16.29 7.20 15.11
C THR A 20 14.88 7.70 14.83
N LEU A 21 14.10 6.96 14.02
CA LEU A 21 12.68 7.21 13.81
C LEU A 21 11.96 7.14 15.15
N LYS A 22 11.09 8.14 15.42
CA LYS A 22 10.36 8.20 16.71
C LYS A 22 9.15 7.27 16.68
N ARG A 23 8.98 6.43 17.71
CA ARG A 23 7.76 5.65 17.97
C ARG A 23 6.64 6.58 18.45
N SER A 24 5.85 7.14 17.54
CA SER A 24 4.84 8.16 17.85
C SER A 24 3.43 7.78 17.40
N LEU A 25 3.25 6.75 16.58
CA LEU A 25 1.97 6.34 16.05
C LEU A 25 1.13 5.61 17.10
N SER A 26 -0.08 6.10 17.37
CA SER A 26 -1.07 5.39 18.15
C SER A 26 -1.64 4.18 17.39
N HIS A 27 -2.25 3.25 18.10
CA HIS A 27 -2.92 2.10 17.52
C HIS A 27 -3.95 2.49 16.43
N GLY A 28 -4.82 3.48 16.71
CA GLY A 28 -5.80 3.96 15.75
C GLY A 28 -5.17 4.60 14.51
N GLN A 29 -4.12 5.42 14.68
CA GLN A 29 -3.39 6.03 13.57
C GLN A 29 -2.73 4.96 12.68
N MET A 30 -2.07 3.96 13.25
CA MET A 30 -1.47 2.87 12.49
C MET A 30 -2.53 2.09 11.71
N THR A 31 -3.64 1.74 12.34
CA THR A 31 -4.74 1.03 11.68
C THR A 31 -5.29 1.86 10.51
N MET A 32 -5.49 3.17 10.68
CA MET A 32 -5.98 4.03 9.61
C MET A 32 -4.96 4.26 8.50
N ILE A 33 -3.66 4.34 8.80
CA ILE A 33 -2.60 4.41 7.78
C ILE A 33 -2.63 3.15 6.91
N VAL A 34 -2.66 1.97 7.53
CA VAL A 34 -2.73 0.68 6.83
C VAL A 34 -4.04 0.56 6.04
N MET A 35 -5.15 0.98 6.62
CA MET A 35 -6.44 0.98 5.93
C MET A 35 -6.50 2.00 4.80
N GLY A 36 -5.93 3.16 4.98
CA GLY A 36 -5.94 4.24 4.01
C GLY A 36 -5.04 4.01 2.82
N SER A 37 -3.86 3.43 3.03
CA SER A 37 -2.89 3.16 1.97
C SER A 37 -3.42 2.20 0.90
N ALA A 38 -4.27 1.25 1.27
CA ALA A 38 -4.84 0.30 0.33
C ALA A 38 -6.12 0.81 -0.37
N LEU A 39 -6.86 1.80 0.19
CA LEU A 39 -8.03 2.41 -0.46
C LEU A 39 -7.60 3.59 -1.33
N GLY A 40 -7.07 3.31 -2.50
CA GLY A 40 -6.65 4.29 -3.50
C GLY A 40 -7.43 4.15 -4.81
N THR A 41 -6.89 4.74 -5.86
CA THR A 41 -7.49 4.76 -7.20
C THR A 41 -7.57 3.38 -7.86
N GLY A 42 -6.84 2.40 -7.37
CA GLY A 42 -6.94 1.02 -7.86
C GLY A 42 -8.36 0.48 -7.81
N LEU A 43 -9.07 0.68 -6.69
CA LEU A 43 -10.48 0.32 -6.58
C LEU A 43 -11.38 1.30 -7.32
N PHE A 44 -11.19 2.61 -7.11
CA PHE A 44 -12.14 3.62 -7.58
C PHE A 44 -12.03 3.91 -9.08
N LEU A 45 -10.85 3.84 -9.68
CA LEU A 45 -10.61 4.12 -11.10
C LEU A 45 -10.20 2.85 -11.86
N GLY A 46 -9.24 2.12 -11.33
CA GLY A 46 -8.73 0.89 -11.94
C GLY A 46 -9.79 -0.21 -12.10
N SER A 47 -10.85 -0.20 -11.28
CA SER A 47 -11.96 -1.15 -11.41
C SER A 47 -12.69 -1.03 -12.76
N GLY A 48 -12.76 0.16 -13.35
CA GLY A 48 -13.34 0.35 -14.69
C GLY A 48 -12.63 -0.48 -15.75
N THR A 49 -11.28 -0.45 -15.77
CA THR A 49 -10.48 -1.28 -16.67
C THR A 49 -10.69 -2.78 -16.41
N ALA A 50 -10.73 -3.18 -15.15
CA ALA A 50 -10.96 -4.58 -14.78
C ALA A 50 -12.36 -5.05 -15.19
N ILE A 51 -13.39 -4.20 -15.03
CA ILE A 51 -14.77 -4.46 -15.49
C ILE A 51 -14.79 -4.58 -17.03
N ALA A 52 -14.09 -3.72 -17.76
CA ALA A 52 -13.97 -3.80 -19.22
C ALA A 52 -13.40 -5.15 -19.68
N MET A 53 -12.42 -5.70 -18.94
CA MET A 53 -11.78 -6.98 -19.27
C MET A 53 -12.66 -8.17 -18.93
N ALA A 54 -13.22 -8.24 -17.72
CA ALA A 54 -13.87 -9.43 -17.18
C ALA A 54 -15.40 -9.40 -17.22
N GLY A 55 -16.02 -8.23 -17.48
CA GLY A 55 -17.46 -8.04 -17.32
C GLY A 55 -17.89 -8.26 -15.86
N PRO A 56 -19.09 -8.78 -15.61
CA PRO A 56 -19.56 -9.09 -14.25
C PRO A 56 -18.68 -10.08 -13.49
N ALA A 57 -17.93 -10.95 -14.19
CA ALA A 57 -16.98 -11.89 -13.57
C ALA A 57 -15.78 -11.22 -12.88
N VAL A 58 -15.63 -9.91 -12.99
CA VAL A 58 -14.69 -9.09 -12.22
C VAL A 58 -14.86 -9.29 -10.70
N ILE A 59 -16.07 -9.67 -10.25
CA ILE A 59 -16.35 -10.06 -8.86
C ILE A 59 -15.42 -11.20 -8.42
N LEU A 60 -15.26 -12.23 -9.27
CA LEU A 60 -14.35 -13.36 -9.02
C LEU A 60 -12.89 -12.90 -9.00
N THR A 61 -12.52 -11.97 -9.89
CA THR A 61 -11.17 -11.41 -9.93
C THR A 61 -10.85 -10.71 -8.61
N TYR A 62 -11.75 -9.87 -8.11
CA TYR A 62 -11.57 -9.21 -6.81
C TYR A 62 -11.59 -10.17 -5.63
N ALA A 63 -12.39 -11.24 -5.68
CA ALA A 63 -12.39 -12.29 -4.65
C ALA A 63 -11.05 -13.03 -4.59
N ILE A 64 -10.51 -13.46 -5.74
CA ILE A 64 -9.19 -14.11 -5.84
C ILE A 64 -8.08 -13.13 -5.40
N GLY A 65 -8.12 -11.90 -5.87
CA GLY A 65 -7.17 -10.84 -5.48
C GLY A 65 -7.19 -10.58 -3.97
N SER A 66 -8.39 -10.52 -3.36
CA SER A 66 -8.57 -10.35 -1.90
C SER A 66 -7.99 -11.52 -1.11
N ALA A 67 -8.20 -12.75 -1.57
CA ALA A 67 -7.62 -13.93 -0.94
C ALA A 67 -6.09 -13.90 -0.99
N LEU A 68 -5.52 -13.59 -2.16
CA LEU A 68 -4.07 -13.50 -2.36
C LEU A 68 -3.46 -12.36 -1.53
N ALA A 69 -4.08 -11.19 -1.53
CA ALA A 69 -3.69 -10.04 -0.71
C ALA A 69 -3.73 -10.37 0.79
N SER A 70 -4.73 -11.14 1.24
CA SER A 70 -4.85 -11.60 2.63
C SER A 70 -3.70 -12.54 3.01
N VAL A 71 -3.25 -13.41 2.11
CA VAL A 71 -2.07 -14.27 2.33
C VAL A 71 -0.82 -13.42 2.51
N ILE A 72 -0.59 -12.43 1.65
CA ILE A 72 0.56 -11.54 1.72
C ILE A 72 0.53 -10.71 3.02
N GLY A 73 -0.63 -10.12 3.33
CA GLY A 73 -0.83 -9.30 4.52
C GLY A 73 -0.66 -10.11 5.81
N ALA A 74 -1.15 -11.36 5.86
CA ALA A 74 -0.97 -12.24 7.01
C ALA A 74 0.49 -12.66 7.19
N ALA A 75 1.19 -13.04 6.11
CA ALA A 75 2.61 -13.38 6.15
C ALA A 75 3.47 -12.20 6.62
N THR A 76 3.21 -11.01 6.04
CA THR A 76 3.90 -9.77 6.41
C THR A 76 3.62 -9.39 7.87
N GLY A 77 2.36 -9.49 8.30
CA GLY A 77 1.95 -9.19 9.67
C GLY A 77 2.56 -10.13 10.70
N GLU A 78 2.59 -11.45 10.42
CA GLU A 78 3.22 -12.43 11.32
C GLU A 78 4.71 -12.13 11.54
N MET A 79 5.44 -11.83 10.47
CA MET A 79 6.85 -11.45 10.56
C MET A 79 7.05 -10.10 11.26
N ALA A 80 6.18 -9.12 11.01
CA ALA A 80 6.27 -7.78 11.60
C ALA A 80 5.92 -7.74 13.09
N VAL A 81 5.06 -8.64 13.57
CA VAL A 81 4.81 -8.82 15.03
C VAL A 81 6.09 -9.26 15.74
N ARG A 82 6.85 -10.17 15.14
CA ARG A 82 8.09 -10.67 15.72
C ARG A 82 9.26 -9.69 15.58
N TYR A 83 9.34 -9.01 14.44
CA TYR A 83 10.43 -8.11 14.08
C TYR A 83 9.88 -6.76 13.57
N PRO A 84 9.48 -5.85 14.49
CA PRO A 84 9.07 -4.50 14.11
C PRO A 84 10.30 -3.63 13.82
N VAL A 85 11.02 -3.98 12.75
CA VAL A 85 12.30 -3.37 12.37
C VAL A 85 12.11 -2.23 11.37
N ARG A 86 13.03 -1.26 11.37
CA ARG A 86 13.12 -0.22 10.35
C ARG A 86 13.28 -0.85 8.96
N GLY A 87 12.53 -0.35 7.97
CA GLY A 87 12.50 -0.92 6.63
C GLY A 87 11.59 -2.14 6.48
N GLY A 88 10.95 -2.59 7.57
CA GLY A 88 9.90 -3.60 7.60
C GLY A 88 10.26 -4.89 6.86
N PHE A 89 9.34 -5.33 5.99
CA PHE A 89 9.50 -6.57 5.21
C PHE A 89 10.81 -6.62 4.39
N GLY A 90 11.34 -5.49 3.96
CA GLY A 90 12.57 -5.44 3.18
C GLY A 90 13.81 -5.79 4.04
N THR A 91 13.89 -5.30 5.27
CA THR A 91 14.92 -5.68 6.23
C THR A 91 14.76 -7.15 6.65
N ILE A 92 13.52 -7.61 6.83
CA ILE A 92 13.20 -9.02 7.10
C ILE A 92 13.66 -9.91 5.91
N ALA A 93 13.41 -9.48 4.66
CA ALA A 93 13.89 -10.18 3.47
C ALA A 93 15.43 -10.29 3.45
N THR A 94 16.15 -9.26 3.93
CA THR A 94 17.61 -9.36 4.06
C THR A 94 18.04 -10.47 5.01
N ARG A 95 17.35 -10.61 6.15
CA ARG A 95 17.67 -11.65 7.15
C ARG A 95 17.47 -13.06 6.60
N TYR A 96 16.37 -13.30 5.89
CA TYR A 96 15.99 -14.67 5.48
C TYR A 96 16.40 -15.03 4.06
N LEU A 97 16.56 -14.08 3.16
CA LEU A 97 16.92 -14.31 1.75
C LEU A 97 18.27 -13.72 1.36
N GLY A 98 18.91 -13.02 2.30
CA GLY A 98 20.22 -12.38 2.08
C GLY A 98 20.16 -10.93 1.58
N PRO A 99 21.31 -10.25 1.58
CA PRO A 99 21.41 -8.80 1.34
C PRO A 99 20.88 -8.35 -0.02
N PHE A 100 21.11 -9.14 -1.07
CA PHE A 100 20.61 -8.83 -2.42
C PHE A 100 19.09 -8.78 -2.48
N ALA A 101 18.42 -9.80 -1.90
CA ALA A 101 16.97 -9.84 -1.87
C ALA A 101 16.38 -8.68 -1.05
N GLY A 102 17.00 -8.33 0.08
CA GLY A 102 16.59 -7.19 0.88
C GLY A 102 16.78 -5.84 0.19
N PHE A 103 17.89 -5.67 -0.56
CA PHE A 103 18.08 -4.50 -1.41
C PHE A 103 17.00 -4.44 -2.49
N LEU A 104 16.84 -5.53 -3.25
CA LEU A 104 15.89 -5.59 -4.36
C LEU A 104 14.45 -5.32 -3.89
N THR A 105 14.03 -5.95 -2.78
CA THR A 105 12.70 -5.77 -2.20
C THR A 105 12.45 -4.30 -1.83
N ARG A 106 13.40 -3.65 -1.16
CA ARG A 106 13.23 -2.26 -0.70
C ARG A 106 13.27 -1.24 -1.83
N ILE A 107 14.19 -1.39 -2.78
CA ILE A 107 14.30 -0.44 -3.90
C ILE A 107 13.13 -0.61 -4.89
N ALA A 108 12.70 -1.84 -5.16
CA ALA A 108 11.53 -2.11 -6.00
C ALA A 108 10.25 -1.54 -5.38
N TYR A 109 10.08 -1.73 -4.06
CA TYR A 109 8.92 -1.15 -3.39
C TYR A 109 8.99 0.37 -3.29
N TRP A 110 10.18 0.94 -3.06
CA TRP A 110 10.37 2.40 -3.16
C TRP A 110 9.93 2.92 -4.54
N THR A 111 10.36 2.28 -5.62
CA THR A 111 9.95 2.65 -6.97
C THR A 111 8.44 2.54 -7.16
N ALA A 112 7.84 1.44 -6.68
CA ALA A 112 6.39 1.26 -6.75
C ALA A 112 5.66 2.40 -6.00
N THR A 113 6.02 2.70 -4.74
CA THR A 113 5.38 3.74 -3.95
C THR A 113 5.55 5.14 -4.54
N VAL A 114 6.70 5.43 -5.11
CA VAL A 114 7.00 6.69 -5.80
C VAL A 114 6.11 6.85 -7.04
N LEU A 115 5.99 5.81 -7.85
CA LEU A 115 5.12 5.80 -9.03
C LEU A 115 3.63 5.80 -8.64
N ILE A 116 3.23 5.09 -7.57
CA ILE A 116 1.86 5.14 -7.05
C ILE A 116 1.51 6.57 -6.63
N ALA A 117 2.37 7.27 -5.92
CA ALA A 117 2.12 8.67 -5.56
C ALA A 117 1.88 9.55 -6.80
N GLY A 118 2.60 9.29 -7.90
CA GLY A 118 2.38 9.95 -9.19
C GLY A 118 1.03 9.59 -9.82
N VAL A 119 0.67 8.31 -9.90
CA VAL A 119 -0.61 7.82 -10.46
C VAL A 119 -1.81 8.36 -9.67
N GLU A 120 -1.70 8.38 -8.34
CA GLU A 120 -2.75 8.93 -7.48
C GLU A 120 -2.97 10.43 -7.76
N LEU A 121 -1.90 11.19 -8.02
CA LEU A 121 -2.03 12.61 -8.42
C LEU A 121 -2.59 12.79 -9.83
N VAL A 122 -2.29 11.89 -10.78
CA VAL A 122 -2.98 11.86 -12.08
C VAL A 122 -4.48 11.70 -11.86
N SER A 123 -4.87 10.78 -10.97
CA SER A 123 -6.28 10.52 -10.66
C SER A 123 -6.93 11.71 -9.94
N VAL A 124 -6.24 12.38 -9.03
CA VAL A 124 -6.71 13.63 -8.40
C VAL A 124 -7.02 14.66 -9.48
N ALA A 125 -6.11 14.87 -10.44
CA ALA A 125 -6.31 15.80 -11.55
C ALA A 125 -7.50 15.38 -12.43
N THR A 126 -7.66 14.08 -12.70
CA THR A 126 -8.82 13.53 -13.44
C THR A 126 -10.14 13.80 -12.70
N TYR A 127 -10.18 13.59 -11.37
CA TYR A 127 -11.38 13.88 -10.57
C TYR A 127 -11.70 15.37 -10.47
N LEU A 128 -10.69 16.24 -10.52
CA LEU A 128 -10.89 17.69 -10.61
C LEU A 128 -11.52 18.09 -11.95
N ASN A 129 -11.17 17.42 -13.04
CA ASN A 129 -11.73 17.69 -14.36
C ASN A 129 -13.25 17.42 -14.43
N TYR A 130 -13.81 16.64 -13.51
CA TYR A 130 -15.26 16.50 -13.35
C TYR A 130 -15.97 17.83 -13.08
N TRP A 131 -15.33 18.75 -12.32
CA TRP A 131 -15.88 20.08 -12.03
C TRP A 131 -15.30 21.17 -12.92
N TRP A 132 -14.02 21.01 -13.30
CA TRP A 132 -13.27 21.97 -14.11
C TRP A 132 -12.60 21.28 -15.29
N PRO A 133 -13.38 20.96 -16.36
CA PRO A 133 -12.85 20.22 -17.53
C PRO A 133 -11.68 20.90 -18.26
N GLN A 134 -11.54 22.23 -18.07
CA GLN A 134 -10.48 23.01 -18.72
C GLN A 134 -9.17 23.01 -17.95
N LEU A 135 -9.14 22.47 -16.73
CA LEU A 135 -7.93 22.42 -15.90
C LEU A 135 -6.95 21.39 -16.51
N PRO A 136 -5.75 21.82 -16.93
CA PRO A 136 -4.77 20.86 -17.44
C PRO A 136 -4.36 19.87 -16.35
N LEU A 137 -4.25 18.57 -16.68
CA LEU A 137 -3.88 17.52 -15.72
C LEU A 137 -2.58 17.85 -14.97
N TRP A 138 -1.56 18.35 -15.68
CA TRP A 138 -0.27 18.71 -15.07
C TRP A 138 -0.41 19.76 -13.97
N ALA A 139 -1.33 20.70 -14.10
CA ALA A 139 -1.53 21.77 -13.11
C ALA A 139 -2.14 21.21 -11.82
N GLY A 140 -3.12 20.32 -11.92
CA GLY A 140 -3.67 19.59 -10.77
C GLY A 140 -2.61 18.74 -10.06
N ILE A 141 -1.82 17.97 -10.83
CA ILE A 141 -0.72 17.16 -10.31
C ILE A 141 0.30 18.03 -9.56
N ALA A 142 0.71 19.16 -10.15
CA ALA A 142 1.70 20.07 -9.55
C ALA A 142 1.17 20.71 -8.26
N ALA A 143 -0.05 21.23 -8.26
CA ALA A 143 -0.64 21.91 -7.10
C ALA A 143 -0.76 20.96 -5.89
N PHE A 144 -1.35 19.80 -6.08
CA PHE A 144 -1.51 18.82 -4.99
C PHE A 144 -0.20 18.11 -4.64
N GLY A 145 0.70 17.93 -5.62
CA GLY A 145 2.05 17.44 -5.37
C GLY A 145 2.83 18.32 -4.42
N VAL A 146 2.83 19.64 -4.64
CA VAL A 146 3.49 20.60 -3.74
C VAL A 146 2.87 20.55 -2.34
N ALA A 147 1.53 20.49 -2.24
CA ALA A 147 0.85 20.38 -0.94
C ALA A 147 1.30 19.11 -0.18
N LEU A 148 1.37 17.95 -0.85
CA LEU A 148 1.82 16.70 -0.24
C LEU A 148 3.29 16.73 0.18
N ILE A 149 4.17 17.37 -0.61
CA ILE A 149 5.58 17.55 -0.26
C ILE A 149 5.69 18.35 1.04
N VAL A 150 5.01 19.49 1.11
CA VAL A 150 5.01 20.34 2.32
C VAL A 150 4.53 19.56 3.54
N LEU A 151 3.43 18.81 3.42
CA LEU A 151 2.89 17.98 4.49
C LEU A 151 3.91 16.93 4.96
N ASN A 152 4.56 16.22 4.04
CA ASN A 152 5.51 15.16 4.38
C ASN A 152 6.84 15.68 4.96
N LEU A 153 7.15 16.96 4.76
CA LEU A 153 8.33 17.61 5.37
C LEU A 153 8.09 18.08 6.81
N THR A 154 6.85 18.08 7.32
CA THR A 154 6.51 18.61 8.65
C THR A 154 6.86 17.61 9.76
N SER A 155 5.94 16.74 10.17
CA SER A 155 6.18 15.76 11.23
C SER A 155 5.39 14.47 11.04
N VAL A 156 5.89 13.37 11.62
CA VAL A 156 5.20 12.07 11.63
C VAL A 156 3.84 12.15 12.34
N LYS A 157 3.74 12.95 13.40
CA LYS A 157 2.48 13.14 14.14
C LYS A 157 1.44 13.86 13.29
N SER A 158 1.82 14.91 12.58
CA SER A 158 0.93 15.65 11.66
C SER A 158 0.47 14.76 10.51
N PHE A 159 1.39 13.97 9.91
CA PHE A 159 1.07 12.97 8.92
C PHE A 159 0.04 11.96 9.44
N GLY A 160 0.29 11.34 10.60
CA GLY A 160 -0.61 10.33 11.17
C GLY A 160 -2.00 10.87 11.54
N MET A 161 -2.09 12.14 11.96
CA MET A 161 -3.38 12.80 12.25
C MET A 161 -4.16 13.05 10.96
N LEU A 162 -3.53 13.64 9.94
CA LEU A 162 -4.16 13.88 8.65
C LEU A 162 -4.66 12.59 8.02
N GLU A 163 -3.80 11.57 7.98
CA GLU A 163 -4.14 10.26 7.40
C GLU A 163 -5.28 9.57 8.15
N PHE A 164 -5.36 9.74 9.46
CA PHE A 164 -6.49 9.25 10.25
C PHE A 164 -7.82 9.86 9.78
N PHE A 165 -7.88 11.18 9.57
CA PHE A 165 -9.09 11.85 9.10
C PHE A 165 -9.44 11.48 7.67
N LEU A 166 -8.47 11.53 6.74
CA LEU A 166 -8.69 11.20 5.34
C LEU A 166 -9.13 9.74 5.17
N SER A 167 -8.50 8.81 5.89
CA SER A 167 -8.87 7.39 5.87
C SER A 167 -10.23 7.13 6.50
N SER A 168 -10.61 7.87 7.54
CA SER A 168 -11.95 7.77 8.14
C SER A 168 -13.03 8.17 7.15
N ILE A 169 -12.84 9.25 6.41
CA ILE A 169 -13.77 9.69 5.35
C ILE A 169 -13.93 8.56 4.32
N LYS A 170 -12.83 7.96 3.84
CA LYS A 170 -12.88 6.85 2.87
C LYS A 170 -13.69 5.66 3.39
N VAL A 171 -13.40 5.22 4.60
CA VAL A 171 -14.07 4.05 5.20
C VAL A 171 -15.56 4.30 5.40
N ILE A 172 -15.95 5.46 5.93
CA ILE A 172 -17.35 5.83 6.12
C ILE A 172 -18.07 5.90 4.77
N SER A 173 -17.45 6.52 3.77
CA SER A 173 -18.05 6.70 2.45
C SER A 173 -18.21 5.38 1.71
N ILE A 174 -17.26 4.43 1.82
CA ILE A 174 -17.44 3.12 1.19
C ILE A 174 -18.53 2.31 1.89
N ILE A 175 -18.65 2.39 3.22
CA ILE A 175 -19.75 1.76 3.95
C ILE A 175 -21.10 2.36 3.50
N ALA A 176 -21.19 3.68 3.38
CA ALA A 176 -22.39 4.34 2.89
C ALA A 176 -22.72 3.91 1.45
N PHE A 177 -21.72 3.83 0.56
CA PHE A 177 -21.89 3.33 -0.80
C PHE A 177 -22.43 1.89 -0.81
N LEU A 178 -21.87 1.00 0.04
CA LEU A 178 -22.34 -0.38 0.13
C LEU A 178 -23.79 -0.47 0.60
N LEU A 179 -24.17 0.31 1.62
CA LEU A 179 -25.53 0.33 2.14
C LEU A 179 -26.51 0.84 1.09
N VAL A 180 -26.23 1.98 0.47
CA VAL A 180 -27.06 2.57 -0.59
C VAL A 180 -27.17 1.63 -1.79
N GLY A 181 -26.04 1.03 -2.21
CA GLY A 181 -26.01 0.10 -3.33
C GLY A 181 -26.82 -1.18 -3.06
N LEU A 182 -26.75 -1.75 -1.86
CA LEU A 182 -27.59 -2.88 -1.47
C LEU A 182 -29.07 -2.50 -1.41
N CYS A 183 -29.39 -1.31 -0.89
CA CYS A 183 -30.76 -0.80 -0.94
C CYS A 183 -31.26 -0.67 -2.39
N LEU A 184 -30.47 -0.13 -3.29
CA LEU A 184 -30.79 -0.02 -4.72
C LEU A 184 -31.07 -1.38 -5.38
N ILE A 185 -30.27 -2.40 -5.04
CA ILE A 185 -30.42 -3.74 -5.61
C ILE A 185 -31.70 -4.40 -5.12
N PHE A 186 -32.00 -4.38 -3.81
CA PHE A 186 -33.05 -5.18 -3.21
C PHE A 186 -34.36 -4.44 -2.97
N PHE A 187 -34.31 -3.15 -2.66
CA PHE A 187 -35.46 -2.37 -2.23
C PHE A 187 -35.78 -1.16 -3.13
N GLY A 188 -34.82 -0.69 -3.89
CA GLY A 188 -34.89 0.59 -4.58
C GLY A 188 -34.65 1.79 -3.64
N LEU A 189 -34.79 2.99 -4.20
CA LEU A 189 -34.73 4.28 -3.48
C LEU A 189 -35.97 5.12 -3.87
N PRO A 190 -36.31 6.18 -3.12
CA PRO A 190 -37.39 7.10 -3.52
C PRO A 190 -37.22 7.59 -4.95
N GLY A 191 -38.16 7.29 -5.82
CA GLY A 191 -38.11 7.60 -7.25
C GLY A 191 -37.35 6.59 -8.13
N HIS A 192 -36.76 5.55 -7.56
CA HIS A 192 -36.03 4.52 -8.29
C HIS A 192 -36.48 3.13 -7.84
N ALA A 193 -36.98 2.31 -8.78
CA ALA A 193 -37.35 0.93 -8.50
C ALA A 193 -36.09 0.07 -8.17
N ALA A 194 -36.27 -1.06 -7.48
CA ALA A 194 -35.22 -2.01 -7.23
C ALA A 194 -34.64 -2.52 -8.56
N VAL A 195 -33.30 -2.40 -8.71
CA VAL A 195 -32.61 -2.78 -9.96
C VAL A 195 -32.47 -4.31 -10.06
N GLY A 196 -32.39 -5.01 -8.94
CA GLY A 196 -32.15 -6.44 -8.88
C GLY A 196 -30.74 -6.83 -9.34
N THR A 197 -30.61 -8.07 -9.82
CA THR A 197 -29.30 -8.65 -10.25
C THR A 197 -29.25 -8.95 -11.75
N ALA A 198 -30.22 -8.45 -12.53
CA ALA A 198 -30.34 -8.77 -13.96
C ALA A 198 -29.11 -8.31 -14.78
N ASN A 199 -28.50 -7.18 -14.43
CA ASN A 199 -27.29 -6.67 -15.07
C ASN A 199 -26.07 -7.60 -14.96
N LEU A 200 -26.06 -8.53 -13.99
CA LEU A 200 -25.01 -9.54 -13.87
C LEU A 200 -25.05 -10.59 -14.98
N PHE A 201 -26.22 -10.76 -15.62
CA PHE A 201 -26.44 -11.84 -16.62
C PHE A 201 -26.86 -11.29 -17.98
N ASN A 202 -27.26 -10.03 -18.06
CA ASN A 202 -27.50 -9.34 -19.32
C ASN A 202 -26.17 -9.15 -20.07
N ASP A 203 -26.18 -8.74 -21.29
CA ASP A 203 -25.00 -8.38 -22.09
C ASP A 203 -23.91 -9.46 -22.18
N GLY A 204 -24.30 -10.71 -22.46
CA GLY A 204 -23.39 -11.83 -22.69
C GLY A 204 -23.18 -12.74 -21.48
N GLY A 205 -24.01 -12.61 -20.43
CA GLY A 205 -23.96 -13.47 -19.24
C GLY A 205 -22.92 -13.03 -18.20
N PHE A 206 -22.73 -13.86 -17.18
CA PHE A 206 -21.85 -13.54 -16.06
C PHE A 206 -20.36 -13.45 -16.45
N MET A 207 -19.90 -14.26 -17.41
CA MET A 207 -18.53 -14.28 -17.94
C MET A 207 -18.51 -14.02 -19.46
N PRO A 208 -18.85 -12.80 -19.93
CA PRO A 208 -18.99 -12.50 -21.35
C PRO A 208 -17.68 -12.69 -22.11
N ASN A 209 -16.54 -12.53 -21.47
CA ASN A 209 -15.21 -12.64 -22.05
C ASN A 209 -14.47 -13.93 -21.63
N GLY A 210 -15.19 -14.91 -21.05
CA GLY A 210 -14.68 -16.22 -20.65
C GLY A 210 -13.76 -16.19 -19.42
N LEU A 211 -13.33 -17.36 -18.96
CA LEU A 211 -12.53 -17.54 -17.75
C LEU A 211 -11.13 -16.89 -17.86
N GLN A 212 -10.56 -16.86 -19.07
CA GLN A 212 -9.25 -16.23 -19.29
C GLN A 212 -9.25 -14.75 -18.90
N SER A 213 -10.36 -14.06 -19.11
CA SER A 213 -10.49 -12.64 -18.76
C SER A 213 -10.41 -12.37 -17.25
N VAL A 214 -10.90 -13.31 -16.43
CA VAL A 214 -10.78 -13.24 -14.96
C VAL A 214 -9.31 -13.32 -14.55
N TRP A 215 -8.54 -14.19 -15.17
CA TRP A 215 -7.10 -14.30 -14.89
C TRP A 215 -6.33 -13.07 -15.38
N LEU A 216 -6.57 -12.63 -16.62
CA LEU A 216 -5.87 -11.46 -17.18
C LEU A 216 -6.18 -10.18 -16.40
N SER A 217 -7.43 -9.99 -15.98
CA SER A 217 -7.82 -8.81 -15.20
C SER A 217 -7.18 -8.78 -13.79
N LEU A 218 -6.68 -9.91 -13.25
CA LEU A 218 -5.88 -9.90 -12.03
C LEU A 218 -4.64 -9.01 -12.15
N ALA A 219 -4.03 -8.91 -13.33
CA ALA A 219 -2.88 -8.03 -13.55
C ALA A 219 -3.18 -6.54 -13.26
N VAL A 220 -4.44 -6.12 -13.42
CA VAL A 220 -4.90 -4.76 -13.10
C VAL A 220 -5.47 -4.70 -11.68
N VAL A 221 -6.31 -5.69 -11.31
CA VAL A 221 -6.99 -5.73 -10.01
C VAL A 221 -6.01 -5.79 -8.84
N MET A 222 -4.88 -6.48 -8.99
CA MET A 222 -3.86 -6.54 -7.93
C MET A 222 -3.30 -5.16 -7.56
N PHE A 223 -3.34 -4.17 -8.45
CA PHE A 223 -3.01 -2.79 -8.11
C PHE A 223 -3.90 -2.21 -7.00
N SER A 224 -5.18 -2.61 -6.96
CA SER A 224 -6.11 -2.18 -5.90
C SER A 224 -5.69 -2.66 -4.50
N PHE A 225 -4.84 -3.68 -4.41
CA PHE A 225 -4.38 -4.27 -3.16
C PHE A 225 -3.00 -3.75 -2.71
N GLY A 226 -2.39 -2.81 -3.44
CA GLY A 226 -1.18 -2.12 -3.01
C GLY A 226 -1.38 -1.46 -1.64
N GLY A 227 -0.32 -1.47 -0.81
CA GLY A 227 -0.35 -0.91 0.55
C GLY A 227 -0.65 -1.92 1.67
N ILE A 228 -0.93 -3.20 1.36
CA ILE A 228 -1.10 -4.26 2.38
C ILE A 228 0.18 -4.45 3.21
N GLU A 229 1.33 -4.25 2.64
CA GLU A 229 2.66 -4.33 3.23
C GLU A 229 3.01 -3.14 4.15
N MET A 230 2.21 -2.05 4.14
CA MET A 230 2.35 -0.91 5.05
C MET A 230 2.29 -1.31 6.52
N ILE A 231 1.64 -2.43 6.83
CA ILE A 231 1.62 -3.04 8.18
C ILE A 231 3.05 -3.17 8.72
N SER A 232 3.98 -3.71 7.90
CA SER A 232 5.35 -3.97 8.33
C SER A 232 6.20 -2.70 8.40
N ILE A 233 5.99 -1.74 7.50
CA ILE A 233 6.73 -0.47 7.47
C ILE A 233 6.36 0.39 8.67
N SER A 234 5.06 0.52 8.96
CA SER A 234 4.56 1.35 10.06
C SER A 234 4.73 0.69 11.44
N ALA A 235 4.98 -0.62 11.51
CA ALA A 235 5.21 -1.35 12.75
C ALA A 235 6.39 -0.77 13.57
N ALA A 236 7.46 -0.33 12.91
CA ALA A 236 8.63 0.26 13.57
C ALA A 236 8.35 1.60 14.25
N GLU A 237 7.31 2.33 13.83
CA GLU A 237 6.91 3.62 14.39
C GLU A 237 5.69 3.51 15.33
N ALA A 238 5.13 2.31 15.52
CA ALA A 238 4.02 2.06 16.44
C ALA A 238 4.47 2.07 17.91
N LYS A 239 3.64 2.63 18.81
CA LYS A 239 3.87 2.59 20.27
C LYS A 239 3.76 1.16 20.82
N ASP A 240 2.75 0.42 20.38
CA ASP A 240 2.53 -1.01 20.67
C ASP A 240 2.50 -1.81 19.36
N PRO A 241 3.67 -2.27 18.87
CA PRO A 241 3.74 -2.97 17.59
C PRO A 241 2.92 -4.25 17.54
N SER A 242 3.02 -5.08 18.58
CA SER A 242 2.34 -6.37 18.66
C SER A 242 0.83 -6.27 18.51
N ARG A 243 0.20 -5.41 19.30
CA ARG A 243 -1.25 -5.19 19.27
C ARG A 243 -1.69 -4.49 17.99
N SER A 244 -0.95 -3.44 17.59
CA SER A 244 -1.30 -2.63 16.43
C SER A 244 -1.21 -3.41 15.14
N VAL A 245 -0.15 -4.20 14.93
CA VAL A 245 0.02 -5.04 13.74
C VAL A 245 -1.08 -6.11 13.65
N ARG A 246 -1.36 -6.83 14.75
CA ARG A 246 -2.41 -7.87 14.76
C ARG A 246 -3.79 -7.31 14.42
N SER A 247 -4.15 -6.20 15.04
CA SER A 247 -5.45 -5.55 14.79
C SER A 247 -5.55 -5.01 13.38
N SER A 248 -4.52 -4.30 12.90
CA SER A 248 -4.49 -3.73 11.55
C SER A 248 -4.54 -4.82 10.48
N ALA A 249 -3.84 -5.95 10.67
CA ALA A 249 -3.87 -7.08 9.75
C ALA A 249 -5.27 -7.71 9.67
N LYS A 250 -5.93 -7.95 10.82
CA LYS A 250 -7.30 -8.48 10.82
C LYS A 250 -8.30 -7.52 10.17
N ALA A 251 -8.25 -6.25 10.54
CA ALA A 251 -9.12 -5.22 9.97
C ALA A 251 -8.95 -5.13 8.45
N MET A 252 -7.71 -5.20 7.97
CA MET A 252 -7.42 -5.16 6.54
C MET A 252 -7.94 -6.38 5.80
N MET A 253 -7.74 -7.60 6.30
CA MET A 253 -8.25 -8.82 5.65
C MET A 253 -9.79 -8.81 5.52
N ILE A 254 -10.50 -8.45 6.60
CA ILE A 254 -11.96 -8.33 6.58
C ILE A 254 -12.38 -7.28 5.54
N ARG A 255 -11.73 -6.13 5.52
CA ARG A 255 -12.03 -5.05 4.58
C ARG A 255 -11.79 -5.47 3.13
N LEU A 256 -10.66 -6.11 2.82
CA LEU A 256 -10.36 -6.56 1.46
C LEU A 256 -11.44 -7.53 0.96
N ALA A 257 -11.83 -8.50 1.77
CA ALA A 257 -12.86 -9.47 1.41
C ALA A 257 -14.24 -8.83 1.25
N THR A 258 -14.61 -7.84 2.10
CA THR A 258 -15.95 -7.26 2.09
C THR A 258 -16.06 -6.02 1.20
N PHE A 259 -15.21 -5.01 1.41
CA PHE A 259 -15.38 -3.73 0.71
C PHE A 259 -15.09 -3.84 -0.78
N TYR A 260 -14.04 -4.57 -1.17
CA TYR A 260 -13.66 -4.65 -2.57
C TYR A 260 -14.63 -5.50 -3.38
N VAL A 261 -14.93 -6.69 -2.89
CA VAL A 261 -15.82 -7.62 -3.60
C VAL A 261 -17.25 -7.08 -3.67
N LEU A 262 -17.79 -6.58 -2.53
CA LEU A 262 -19.16 -6.04 -2.51
C LEU A 262 -19.27 -4.73 -3.30
N ALA A 263 -18.27 -3.86 -3.23
CA ALA A 263 -18.32 -2.60 -3.96
C ALA A 263 -18.37 -2.82 -5.47
N VAL A 264 -17.53 -3.72 -5.99
CA VAL A 264 -17.52 -4.05 -7.41
C VAL A 264 -18.79 -4.81 -7.82
N LEU A 265 -19.29 -5.73 -6.96
CA LEU A 265 -20.58 -6.39 -7.18
C LEU A 265 -21.71 -5.37 -7.32
N ILE A 266 -21.78 -4.36 -6.44
CA ILE A 266 -22.80 -3.31 -6.51
C ILE A 266 -22.67 -2.54 -7.82
N VAL A 267 -21.46 -2.13 -8.23
CA VAL A 267 -21.28 -1.40 -9.48
C VAL A 267 -21.86 -2.18 -10.65
N VAL A 268 -21.45 -3.45 -10.85
CA VAL A 268 -21.88 -4.24 -12.01
C VAL A 268 -23.30 -4.81 -11.90
N ALA A 269 -23.91 -4.79 -10.70
CA ALA A 269 -25.31 -5.13 -10.52
C ALA A 269 -26.22 -3.92 -10.81
N VAL A 270 -25.83 -2.71 -10.39
CA VAL A 270 -26.66 -1.51 -10.50
C VAL A 270 -26.66 -0.94 -11.91
N ILE A 271 -25.49 -0.92 -12.57
CA ILE A 271 -25.39 -0.41 -13.95
C ILE A 271 -24.81 -1.49 -14.89
N PRO A 272 -25.20 -1.49 -16.19
CA PRO A 272 -24.62 -2.40 -17.17
C PRO A 272 -23.10 -2.32 -17.17
N TRP A 273 -22.42 -3.47 -17.17
CA TRP A 273 -20.96 -3.52 -17.07
C TRP A 273 -20.25 -2.75 -18.21
N ARG A 274 -20.86 -2.68 -19.40
CA ARG A 274 -20.33 -1.89 -20.53
C ARG A 274 -20.32 -0.39 -20.22
N SER A 275 -21.31 0.10 -19.49
CA SER A 275 -21.36 1.51 -19.05
C SER A 275 -20.39 1.76 -17.90
N ALA A 276 -20.24 0.78 -16.98
CA ALA A 276 -19.30 0.86 -15.86
C ALA A 276 -17.83 0.80 -16.29
N SER A 277 -17.55 0.24 -17.47
CA SER A 277 -16.19 0.00 -17.96
C SER A 277 -15.48 1.25 -18.48
N GLY A 278 -16.18 2.37 -18.64
CA GLY A 278 -15.58 3.57 -19.21
C GLY A 278 -15.02 3.31 -20.62
N LEU A 279 -15.76 2.60 -21.49
CA LEU A 279 -15.37 2.20 -22.85
C LEU A 279 -15.22 3.39 -23.83
N GLY A 280 -14.75 4.53 -23.36
CA GLY A 280 -14.16 5.58 -24.17
C GLY A 280 -12.65 5.57 -23.98
N ASP A 281 -11.90 6.13 -24.90
CA ASP A 281 -10.43 6.20 -24.93
C ASP A 281 -9.77 6.92 -23.73
N ALA A 282 -10.51 7.25 -22.71
CA ALA A 282 -10.04 7.88 -21.47
C ALA A 282 -10.77 7.30 -20.26
N VAL A 283 -10.03 7.04 -19.19
CA VAL A 283 -10.58 6.73 -17.85
C VAL A 283 -11.13 8.04 -17.28
N GLU A 284 -12.29 8.50 -17.80
CA GLU A 284 -12.80 9.85 -17.53
C GLU A 284 -13.58 9.95 -16.22
N ALA A 285 -14.08 8.82 -15.68
CA ALA A 285 -14.83 8.83 -14.44
C ALA A 285 -14.70 7.52 -13.67
N SER A 286 -14.76 7.61 -12.34
CA SER A 286 -14.85 6.45 -11.47
C SER A 286 -16.16 5.68 -11.71
N PRO A 287 -16.14 4.33 -11.86
CA PRO A 287 -17.37 3.54 -11.92
C PRO A 287 -18.33 3.81 -10.75
N PHE A 288 -17.80 4.19 -9.61
CA PHE A 288 -18.58 4.55 -8.42
C PHE A 288 -19.35 5.86 -8.59
N VAL A 289 -18.81 6.81 -9.33
CA VAL A 289 -19.50 8.08 -9.69
C VAL A 289 -20.55 7.78 -10.74
N LEU A 290 -20.22 6.98 -11.76
CA LEU A 290 -21.12 6.63 -12.86
C LEU A 290 -22.39 5.92 -12.38
N VAL A 291 -22.35 5.14 -11.30
CA VAL A 291 -23.55 4.55 -10.68
C VAL A 291 -24.62 5.61 -10.38
N PHE A 292 -24.24 6.72 -9.75
CA PHE A 292 -25.17 7.78 -9.36
C PHE A 292 -25.51 8.73 -10.52
N GLU A 293 -24.59 8.94 -11.43
CA GLU A 293 -24.83 9.70 -12.65
C GLU A 293 -25.93 9.07 -13.52
N GLN A 294 -25.80 7.76 -13.78
CA GLN A 294 -26.77 7.03 -14.60
C GLN A 294 -28.16 6.89 -13.92
N LEU A 295 -28.20 6.93 -12.61
CA LEU A 295 -29.44 6.99 -11.85
C LEU A 295 -30.04 8.40 -11.80
N GLY A 296 -29.37 9.42 -12.36
CA GLY A 296 -29.82 10.81 -12.32
C GLY A 296 -29.69 11.45 -10.92
N ILE A 297 -28.91 10.88 -10.01
CA ILE A 297 -28.70 11.39 -8.65
C ILE A 297 -27.42 12.25 -8.61
N HIS A 298 -27.38 13.31 -9.40
CA HIS A 298 -26.17 14.11 -9.62
C HIS A 298 -25.56 14.67 -8.34
N GLY A 299 -26.35 15.07 -7.34
CA GLY A 299 -25.82 15.57 -6.06
C GLY A 299 -24.97 14.53 -5.33
N VAL A 300 -25.35 13.25 -5.39
CA VAL A 300 -24.58 12.15 -4.81
C VAL A 300 -23.36 11.85 -5.67
N ALA A 301 -23.44 11.96 -7.00
CA ALA A 301 -22.29 11.80 -7.88
C ALA A 301 -21.18 12.81 -7.57
N HIS A 302 -21.51 14.10 -7.38
CA HIS A 302 -20.58 15.13 -6.95
C HIS A 302 -19.90 14.78 -5.60
N PHE A 303 -20.69 14.32 -4.63
CA PHE A 303 -20.17 13.91 -3.32
C PHE A 303 -19.23 12.71 -3.45
N VAL A 304 -19.60 11.68 -4.20
CA VAL A 304 -18.74 10.49 -4.45
C VAL A 304 -17.46 10.89 -5.16
N ASN A 305 -17.53 11.78 -6.16
CA ASN A 305 -16.35 12.29 -6.84
C ASN A 305 -15.38 13.01 -5.88
N PHE A 306 -15.91 13.81 -4.95
CA PHE A 306 -15.11 14.42 -3.90
C PHE A 306 -14.45 13.37 -2.99
N VAL A 307 -15.18 12.32 -2.60
CA VAL A 307 -14.66 11.23 -1.77
C VAL A 307 -13.52 10.48 -2.46
N VAL A 308 -13.68 10.13 -3.75
CA VAL A 308 -12.62 9.40 -4.47
C VAL A 308 -11.38 10.29 -4.70
N LEU A 309 -11.57 11.61 -4.86
CA LEU A 309 -10.47 12.57 -4.87
C LEU A 309 -9.70 12.55 -3.55
N ILE A 310 -10.39 12.62 -2.41
CA ILE A 310 -9.78 12.51 -1.07
C ILE A 310 -9.08 11.16 -0.89
N ALA A 311 -9.66 10.08 -1.42
CA ALA A 311 -9.05 8.76 -1.38
C ALA A 311 -7.72 8.70 -2.12
N ALA A 312 -7.64 9.31 -3.31
CA ALA A 312 -6.43 9.43 -4.09
C ALA A 312 -5.36 10.26 -3.38
N LEU A 313 -5.73 11.42 -2.82
CA LEU A 313 -4.80 12.27 -2.06
C LEU A 313 -4.21 11.56 -0.84
N SER A 314 -5.03 10.85 -0.08
CA SER A 314 -4.58 10.10 1.08
C SER A 314 -3.66 8.95 0.67
N SER A 315 -3.98 8.23 -0.41
CA SER A 315 -3.11 7.17 -0.94
C SER A 315 -1.76 7.73 -1.42
N ALA A 316 -1.75 8.85 -2.16
CA ALA A 316 -0.53 9.52 -2.58
C ALA A 316 0.34 9.93 -1.37
N ASN A 317 -0.28 10.49 -0.33
CA ASN A 317 0.37 10.89 0.91
C ASN A 317 1.02 9.69 1.63
N ALA A 318 0.29 8.60 1.81
CA ALA A 318 0.78 7.38 2.44
C ALA A 318 1.94 6.73 1.67
N ASN A 319 1.87 6.72 0.34
CA ASN A 319 2.91 6.17 -0.52
C ASN A 319 4.19 7.04 -0.52
N LEU A 320 4.07 8.37 -0.54
CA LEU A 320 5.20 9.28 -0.40
C LEU A 320 5.90 9.08 0.97
N TYR A 321 5.10 8.93 2.04
CA TYR A 321 5.59 8.61 3.37
C TYR A 321 6.37 7.29 3.39
N ALA A 322 5.79 6.20 2.86
CA ALA A 322 6.41 4.88 2.81
C ALA A 322 7.71 4.88 2.01
N GLY A 323 7.70 5.47 0.82
CA GLY A 323 8.87 5.58 -0.04
C GLY A 323 10.06 6.26 0.65
N ALA A 324 9.79 7.38 1.33
CA ALA A 324 10.83 8.10 2.06
C ALA A 324 11.46 7.26 3.19
N ARG A 325 10.67 6.42 3.90
CA ARG A 325 11.16 5.53 4.98
C ARG A 325 11.97 4.37 4.44
N LEU A 326 11.55 3.79 3.33
CA LEU A 326 12.31 2.71 2.69
C LEU A 326 13.67 3.18 2.19
N LEU A 327 13.71 4.33 1.53
CA LEU A 327 14.95 4.91 1.05
C LEU A 327 15.88 5.31 2.20
N HIS A 328 15.31 5.85 3.28
CA HIS A 328 16.04 6.11 4.52
C HIS A 328 16.64 4.81 5.10
N SER A 329 15.88 3.72 5.14
CA SER A 329 16.36 2.44 5.66
C SER A 329 17.50 1.86 4.80
N LEU A 330 17.37 1.93 3.48
CA LEU A 330 18.44 1.51 2.55
C LEU A 330 19.73 2.28 2.79
N ALA A 331 19.62 3.61 2.97
CA ALA A 331 20.78 4.46 3.20
C ALA A 331 21.42 4.22 4.58
N ALA A 332 20.62 3.94 5.59
CA ALA A 332 21.10 3.60 6.93
C ALA A 332 21.84 2.26 6.97
N ASP A 333 21.44 1.31 6.11
CA ASP A 333 22.11 0.00 5.97
C ASP A 333 23.27 0.02 4.95
N GLY A 334 23.69 1.20 4.50
CA GLY A 334 24.81 1.35 3.55
C GLY A 334 24.51 0.97 2.10
N MET A 335 23.24 0.66 1.77
CA MET A 335 22.80 0.26 0.43
C MET A 335 22.35 1.43 -0.46
N ALA A 336 22.37 2.66 0.07
CA ALA A 336 22.08 3.90 -0.65
C ALA A 336 22.98 5.03 -0.10
N PRO A 337 23.08 6.20 -0.77
CA PRO A 337 23.89 7.30 -0.30
C PRO A 337 23.56 7.71 1.14
N ARG A 338 24.58 7.79 2.00
CA ARG A 338 24.44 8.10 3.45
C ARG A 338 23.66 9.39 3.74
N GLN A 339 23.64 10.32 2.81
CA GLN A 339 22.91 11.58 2.92
C GLN A 339 21.38 11.38 3.05
N LEU A 340 20.84 10.28 2.52
CA LEU A 340 19.41 9.92 2.57
C LEU A 340 19.02 9.33 3.94
N ALA A 341 20.00 8.91 4.74
CA ALA A 341 19.77 8.45 6.12
C ALA A 341 19.62 9.60 7.12
N GLN A 342 19.88 10.85 6.72
CA GLN A 342 19.80 11.99 7.62
C GLN A 342 18.34 12.41 7.84
N VAL A 343 17.96 12.63 9.10
CA VAL A 343 16.66 13.15 9.48
C VAL A 343 16.77 14.61 9.96
N ASN A 344 15.74 15.41 9.70
CA ASN A 344 15.65 16.78 10.18
C ASN A 344 15.31 16.82 11.69
N ARG A 345 15.16 18.03 12.27
CA ARG A 345 14.80 18.22 13.69
C ARG A 345 13.44 17.60 14.06
N ALA A 346 12.53 17.45 13.09
CA ALA A 346 11.22 16.83 13.28
C ALA A 346 11.24 15.30 13.17
N GLY A 347 12.41 14.67 12.89
CA GLY A 347 12.56 13.23 12.69
C GLY A 347 12.15 12.77 11.29
N VAL A 348 12.08 13.68 10.31
CA VAL A 348 11.69 13.39 8.93
C VAL A 348 12.93 13.27 8.05
N PRO A 349 13.07 12.22 7.20
CA PRO A 349 14.16 12.07 6.24
C PRO A 349 13.91 12.96 4.99
N ALA A 350 14.08 14.27 5.15
CA ALA A 350 13.68 15.26 4.15
C ALA A 350 14.31 15.01 2.75
N ARG A 351 15.58 14.59 2.68
CA ARG A 351 16.23 14.29 1.39
C ARG A 351 15.62 13.06 0.70
N ALA A 352 15.23 12.06 1.49
CA ALA A 352 14.52 10.90 0.96
C ALA A 352 13.10 11.26 0.49
N VAL A 353 12.40 12.17 1.19
CA VAL A 353 11.12 12.73 0.73
C VAL A 353 11.32 13.40 -0.64
N TRP A 354 12.29 14.32 -0.77
CA TRP A 354 12.54 15.02 -2.03
C TRP A 354 12.86 14.06 -3.18
N LEU A 355 13.70 13.05 -2.96
CA LEU A 355 13.99 12.07 -4.01
C LEU A 355 12.74 11.24 -4.37
N SER A 356 11.87 10.97 -3.39
CA SER A 356 10.61 10.24 -3.64
C SER A 356 9.56 11.07 -4.39
N THR A 357 9.77 12.37 -4.60
CA THR A 357 8.88 13.18 -5.48
C THR A 357 9.11 12.94 -6.97
N SER A 358 10.14 12.19 -7.34
CA SER A 358 10.44 11.87 -8.76
C SER A 358 9.27 11.22 -9.49
N GLY A 359 8.42 10.43 -8.82
CA GLY A 359 7.21 9.87 -9.41
C GLY A 359 6.17 10.92 -9.81
N MET A 360 6.07 12.00 -9.04
CA MET A 360 5.21 13.14 -9.37
C MET A 360 5.71 13.85 -10.64
N VAL A 361 7.04 14.00 -10.77
CA VAL A 361 7.66 14.57 -11.99
C VAL A 361 7.39 13.67 -13.19
N ILE A 362 7.55 12.35 -13.05
CA ILE A 362 7.22 11.38 -14.09
C ILE A 362 5.74 11.50 -14.48
N ALA A 363 4.83 11.59 -13.49
CA ALA A 363 3.40 11.77 -13.73
C ALA A 363 3.09 13.06 -14.53
N ILE A 364 3.74 14.18 -14.19
CA ILE A 364 3.60 15.44 -14.94
C ILE A 364 4.08 15.27 -16.38
N LEU A 365 5.26 14.66 -16.59
CA LEU A 365 5.79 14.44 -17.92
C LEU A 365 4.86 13.56 -18.77
N LEU A 366 4.36 12.47 -18.19
CA LEU A 366 3.40 11.61 -18.88
C LEU A 366 2.08 12.32 -19.17
N ALA A 367 1.58 13.13 -18.24
CA ALA A 367 0.37 13.93 -18.45
C ALA A 367 0.52 14.98 -19.57
N LEU A 368 1.75 15.46 -19.81
CA LEU A 368 2.04 16.39 -20.89
C LEU A 368 2.16 15.70 -22.26
N TYR A 369 2.81 14.51 -22.31
CA TYR A 369 3.13 13.84 -23.59
C TYR A 369 2.14 12.75 -23.98
N SER A 370 1.52 12.05 -23.04
CA SER A 370 0.61 10.92 -23.28
C SER A 370 -0.49 10.86 -22.20
N PRO A 371 -1.36 11.89 -22.09
CA PRO A 371 -2.33 12.00 -21.00
C PRO A 371 -3.28 10.79 -20.91
N LYS A 372 -3.69 10.21 -22.05
CA LYS A 372 -4.60 9.06 -22.10
C LYS A 372 -3.98 7.77 -21.59
N GLU A 373 -2.67 7.58 -21.76
CA GLU A 373 -1.96 6.35 -21.40
C GLU A 373 -1.20 6.46 -20.07
N ALA A 374 -1.07 7.68 -19.52
CA ALA A 374 -0.26 7.95 -18.33
C ALA A 374 -0.63 7.04 -17.15
N PHE A 375 -1.91 6.91 -16.85
CA PHE A 375 -2.41 6.10 -15.75
C PHE A 375 -2.07 4.61 -15.90
N LEU A 376 -2.43 4.00 -17.03
CA LEU A 376 -2.24 2.56 -17.26
C LEU A 376 -0.77 2.18 -17.42
N SER A 377 0.03 2.98 -18.12
CA SER A 377 1.45 2.73 -18.30
C SER A 377 2.20 2.70 -16.96
N MET A 378 1.88 3.63 -16.06
CA MET A 378 2.47 3.65 -14.73
C MET A 378 2.02 2.44 -13.91
N ILE A 379 0.74 2.05 -13.96
CA ILE A 379 0.22 0.87 -13.24
C ILE A 379 0.99 -0.39 -13.65
N PHE A 380 1.24 -0.61 -14.93
CA PHE A 380 1.94 -1.82 -15.35
C PHE A 380 3.39 -1.89 -14.84
N VAL A 381 4.11 -0.77 -14.82
CA VAL A 381 5.46 -0.72 -14.21
C VAL A 381 5.39 -0.95 -12.69
N ILE A 382 4.43 -0.32 -12.02
CA ILE A 382 4.17 -0.52 -10.58
C ILE A 382 3.90 -2.00 -10.30
N MET A 383 3.08 -2.66 -11.12
CA MET A 383 2.72 -4.06 -10.92
C MET A 383 3.90 -5.01 -11.09
N VAL A 384 4.82 -4.77 -12.03
CA VAL A 384 6.07 -5.55 -12.12
C VAL A 384 6.86 -5.45 -10.82
N CYS A 385 6.98 -4.25 -10.24
CA CYS A 385 7.66 -4.03 -8.98
C CYS A 385 6.93 -4.68 -7.80
N ALA A 386 5.63 -4.43 -7.66
CA ALA A 386 4.82 -4.90 -6.54
C ALA A 386 4.72 -6.43 -6.49
N LEU A 387 4.43 -7.08 -7.63
CA LEU A 387 4.36 -8.55 -7.71
C LEU A 387 5.69 -9.19 -7.34
N THR A 388 6.81 -8.62 -7.80
CA THR A 388 8.15 -9.11 -7.44
C THR A 388 8.40 -8.98 -5.93
N VAL A 389 8.04 -7.85 -5.34
CA VAL A 389 8.15 -7.63 -3.88
C VAL A 389 7.31 -8.63 -3.11
N TRP A 390 6.06 -8.86 -3.51
CA TRP A 390 5.15 -9.80 -2.83
C TRP A 390 5.64 -11.24 -2.93
N VAL A 391 6.21 -11.64 -4.06
CA VAL A 391 6.87 -12.95 -4.22
C VAL A 391 8.04 -13.07 -3.24
N LEU A 392 8.90 -12.04 -3.13
CA LEU A 392 10.03 -12.04 -2.19
C LEU A 392 9.58 -12.04 -0.73
N ILE A 393 8.49 -11.35 -0.38
CA ILE A 393 7.88 -11.40 0.97
C ILE A 393 7.45 -12.84 1.30
N LEU A 394 6.75 -13.53 0.40
CA LEU A 394 6.30 -14.90 0.63
C LEU A 394 7.46 -15.90 0.68
N PHE A 395 8.51 -15.73 -0.12
CA PHE A 395 9.73 -16.52 0.01
C PHE A 395 10.42 -16.29 1.37
N ALA A 396 10.55 -15.04 1.80
CA ALA A 396 11.11 -14.72 3.11
C ALA A 396 10.28 -15.37 4.23
N TYR A 397 8.95 -15.35 4.11
CA TYR A 397 8.05 -16.02 5.06
C TYR A 397 8.25 -17.54 5.09
N ILE A 398 8.41 -18.19 3.93
CA ILE A 398 8.66 -19.64 3.86
C ILE A 398 9.95 -20.00 4.59
N VAL A 399 11.03 -19.22 4.39
CA VAL A 399 12.31 -19.44 5.08
C VAL A 399 12.18 -19.12 6.57
N TYR A 400 11.53 -18.00 6.93
CA TYR A 400 11.22 -17.64 8.31
C TYR A 400 10.55 -18.80 9.07
N LYS A 401 9.54 -19.43 8.49
CA LYS A 401 8.83 -20.57 9.12
C LYS A 401 9.65 -21.86 9.25
N ARG A 402 10.73 -21.98 8.49
CA ARG A 402 11.66 -23.14 8.60
C ARG A 402 12.70 -22.94 9.71
N VAL A 403 13.10 -21.69 9.93
CA VAL A 403 14.21 -21.35 10.83
C VAL A 403 13.72 -20.98 12.22
N GLU A 404 12.59 -20.26 12.31
CA GLU A 404 12.11 -19.72 13.56
C GLU A 404 11.09 -20.64 14.24
N PRO A 405 11.19 -20.82 15.57
CA PRO A 405 10.21 -21.59 16.33
C PRO A 405 8.84 -20.93 16.25
N ALA A 406 7.79 -21.74 16.29
CA ALA A 406 6.42 -21.26 16.30
C ALA A 406 6.14 -20.46 17.58
N THR A 407 5.93 -19.14 17.43
CA THR A 407 5.46 -18.28 18.52
C THR A 407 3.93 -18.24 18.53
N GLY A 408 3.31 -18.21 19.72
CA GLY A 408 1.86 -18.04 19.87
C GLY A 408 1.38 -16.71 19.30
N GLY A 409 0.17 -16.66 18.72
CA GLY A 409 -0.44 -15.40 18.29
C GLY A 409 -0.93 -15.37 16.85
N PHE A 410 -0.81 -14.23 16.19
CA PHE A 410 -1.26 -14.03 14.80
C PHE A 410 -0.41 -14.87 13.84
N ARG A 411 -1.07 -15.68 13.00
CA ARG A 411 -0.41 -16.61 12.06
C ARG A 411 -1.14 -16.65 10.73
N LEU A 412 -0.39 -16.84 9.65
CA LEU A 412 -0.97 -17.20 8.36
C LEU A 412 -1.56 -18.60 8.44
N TRP A 413 -2.86 -18.73 8.11
CA TRP A 413 -3.53 -20.02 8.02
C TRP A 413 -2.86 -20.90 6.94
N GLY A 414 -2.60 -22.19 7.25
CA GLY A 414 -1.86 -23.10 6.35
C GLY A 414 -0.35 -22.82 6.24
N GLY A 415 0.17 -21.73 6.84
CA GLY A 415 1.60 -21.48 6.97
C GLY A 415 2.35 -21.50 5.64
N GLN A 416 3.42 -22.33 5.57
CA GLN A 416 4.27 -22.45 4.37
C GLN A 416 3.54 -22.92 3.12
N PHE A 417 2.56 -23.81 3.26
CA PHE A 417 1.79 -24.31 2.13
C PHE A 417 0.99 -23.19 1.45
N THR A 418 0.27 -22.41 2.24
CA THR A 418 -0.51 -21.25 1.73
C THR A 418 0.41 -20.21 1.13
N ALA A 419 1.58 -19.95 1.73
CA ALA A 419 2.57 -19.05 1.16
C ALA A 419 3.13 -19.56 -0.18
N ALA A 420 3.41 -20.84 -0.31
CA ALA A 420 3.89 -21.45 -1.57
C ALA A 420 2.83 -21.37 -2.68
N LEU A 421 1.56 -21.64 -2.34
CA LEU A 421 0.43 -21.45 -3.26
C LEU A 421 0.32 -19.97 -3.68
N GLY A 422 0.49 -19.05 -2.73
CA GLY A 422 0.53 -17.61 -3.01
C GLY A 422 1.62 -17.23 -3.99
N VAL A 423 2.84 -17.78 -3.85
CA VAL A 423 3.94 -17.57 -4.81
C VAL A 423 3.56 -18.06 -6.20
N LEU A 424 2.96 -19.25 -6.32
CA LEU A 424 2.53 -19.81 -7.61
C LEU A 424 1.47 -18.91 -8.29
N LEU A 425 0.49 -18.45 -7.52
CA LEU A 425 -0.57 -17.57 -8.03
C LEU A 425 -0.02 -16.18 -8.42
N LEU A 426 0.88 -15.60 -7.62
CA LEU A 426 1.54 -14.34 -7.97
C LEU A 426 2.37 -14.46 -9.25
N PHE A 427 3.04 -15.59 -9.44
CA PHE A 427 3.77 -15.87 -10.67
C PHE A 427 2.83 -15.97 -11.88
N ALA A 428 1.69 -16.63 -11.71
CA ALA A 428 0.66 -16.68 -12.76
C ALA A 428 0.12 -15.28 -13.11
N VAL A 429 -0.09 -14.40 -12.11
CA VAL A 429 -0.47 -12.99 -12.34
C VAL A 429 0.67 -12.22 -13.02
N TRP A 430 1.92 -12.50 -12.67
CA TRP A 430 3.08 -11.89 -13.30
C TRP A 430 3.17 -12.26 -14.79
N VAL A 431 2.88 -13.51 -15.15
CA VAL A 431 2.78 -13.94 -16.56
C VAL A 431 1.59 -13.26 -17.25
N ALA A 432 0.42 -13.15 -16.59
CA ALA A 432 -0.74 -12.44 -17.14
C ALA A 432 -0.43 -11.00 -17.53
N LEU A 433 0.45 -10.34 -16.76
CA LEU A 433 0.86 -8.96 -17.03
C LEU A 433 1.45 -8.78 -18.44
N PHE A 434 2.16 -9.77 -18.99
CA PHE A 434 2.69 -9.72 -20.35
C PHE A 434 1.67 -10.04 -21.43
N MET A 435 0.51 -10.59 -21.06
CA MET A 435 -0.54 -11.00 -21.98
C MET A 435 -1.65 -9.94 -22.12
N VAL A 436 -1.70 -8.96 -21.22
CA VAL A 436 -2.66 -7.85 -21.29
C VAL A 436 -2.28 -6.91 -22.43
N ARG A 437 -3.26 -6.47 -23.19
CA ARG A 437 -3.03 -5.54 -24.30
C ARG A 437 -2.48 -4.20 -23.79
N GLY A 438 -1.39 -3.73 -24.38
CA GLY A 438 -0.73 -2.47 -24.01
C GLY A 438 0.24 -2.56 -22.82
N SER A 439 0.32 -3.69 -22.12
CA SER A 439 1.21 -3.86 -20.96
C SER A 439 2.64 -4.27 -21.32
N MET A 440 2.86 -4.79 -22.53
CA MET A 440 4.14 -5.43 -22.90
C MET A 440 5.34 -4.48 -22.78
N VAL A 441 5.23 -3.26 -23.28
CA VAL A 441 6.32 -2.27 -23.22
C VAL A 441 6.58 -1.85 -21.76
N PRO A 442 5.60 -1.41 -20.96
CA PRO A 442 5.80 -1.13 -19.54
C PRO A 442 6.36 -2.32 -18.74
N ALA A 443 5.90 -3.55 -19.04
CA ALA A 443 6.40 -4.76 -18.38
C ALA A 443 7.88 -5.03 -18.71
N ILE A 444 8.27 -4.89 -19.98
CA ILE A 444 9.68 -5.03 -20.40
C ILE A 444 10.55 -3.95 -19.73
N VAL A 445 10.07 -2.70 -19.65
CA VAL A 445 10.76 -1.62 -18.93
C VAL A 445 10.96 -2.00 -17.47
N GLY A 446 9.92 -2.54 -16.82
CA GLY A 446 10.00 -3.02 -15.43
C GLY A 446 11.03 -4.13 -15.25
N VAL A 447 11.08 -5.11 -16.15
CA VAL A 447 12.09 -6.19 -16.12
C VAL A 447 13.50 -5.64 -16.35
N GLY A 448 13.67 -4.77 -17.35
CA GLY A 448 14.95 -4.10 -17.63
C GLY A 448 15.45 -3.31 -16.42
N TYR A 449 14.53 -2.65 -15.70
CA TYR A 449 14.83 -1.97 -14.45
C TYR A 449 15.45 -2.93 -13.40
N PHE A 450 14.87 -4.14 -13.22
CA PHE A 450 15.43 -5.14 -12.30
C PHE A 450 16.80 -5.63 -12.72
N VAL A 451 17.06 -5.77 -14.02
CA VAL A 451 18.38 -6.12 -14.53
C VAL A 451 19.39 -5.02 -14.17
N VAL A 452 19.05 -3.75 -14.41
CA VAL A 452 19.91 -2.60 -14.06
C VAL A 452 20.17 -2.54 -12.54
N LEU A 453 19.14 -2.74 -11.71
CA LEU A 453 19.30 -2.77 -10.25
C LEU A 453 20.21 -3.92 -9.79
N SER A 454 20.09 -5.10 -10.39
CA SER A 454 20.93 -6.25 -10.09
C SER A 454 22.38 -5.97 -10.44
N LEU A 455 22.64 -5.42 -11.64
CA LEU A 455 23.99 -5.02 -12.05
C LEU A 455 24.58 -3.96 -11.11
N LEU A 456 23.80 -2.95 -10.74
CA LEU A 456 24.21 -1.91 -9.78
C LEU A 456 24.58 -2.51 -8.42
N TYR A 457 23.77 -3.44 -7.92
CA TYR A 457 24.02 -4.12 -6.66
C TYR A 457 25.35 -4.87 -6.68
N PHE A 458 25.55 -5.73 -7.67
CA PHE A 458 26.77 -6.54 -7.77
C PHE A 458 28.03 -5.71 -8.07
N ALA A 459 27.90 -4.60 -8.82
CA ALA A 459 29.03 -3.73 -9.17
C ALA A 459 29.47 -2.82 -8.01
N ARG A 460 28.54 -2.32 -7.17
CA ARG A 460 28.86 -1.25 -6.21
C ARG A 460 28.38 -1.50 -4.79
N ILE A 461 27.23 -2.16 -4.58
CA ILE A 461 26.57 -2.22 -3.28
C ILE A 461 26.96 -3.46 -2.49
N ARG A 462 27.30 -4.56 -3.15
CA ARG A 462 27.63 -5.85 -2.55
C ARG A 462 28.66 -5.77 -1.40
N HIS A 463 29.60 -4.84 -1.47
CA HIS A 463 30.69 -4.69 -0.50
C HIS A 463 30.45 -3.63 0.57
N THR A 464 29.33 -2.86 0.48
CA THR A 464 29.08 -1.69 1.34
C THR A 464 28.01 -1.92 2.40
N HIS A 465 27.26 -3.02 2.31
CA HIS A 465 26.14 -3.27 3.21
C HIS A 465 26.62 -3.77 4.58
N MET A 466 26.08 -3.16 5.61
CA MET A 466 26.21 -3.61 6.99
C MET A 466 24.79 -3.80 7.55
N ILE A 467 24.27 -5.03 7.54
CA ILE A 467 23.10 -5.35 8.33
C ILE A 467 23.59 -5.97 9.61
N ASP A 468 23.44 -5.20 10.67
CA ASP A 468 23.79 -5.62 11.99
C ASP A 468 22.64 -6.47 12.58
N GLU A 469 22.97 -7.65 13.04
CA GLU A 469 22.04 -8.51 13.78
C GLU A 469 21.53 -7.80 15.05
N GLN A 470 22.26 -6.82 15.54
CA GLN A 470 21.86 -5.92 16.62
C GLN A 470 20.52 -5.20 16.32
N THR A 471 20.24 -4.84 15.06
CA THR A 471 18.96 -4.22 14.67
C THR A 471 17.77 -5.11 15.04
N PHE A 472 17.89 -6.42 14.90
CA PHE A 472 16.83 -7.37 15.23
C PHE A 472 16.74 -7.62 16.74
N VAL A 473 17.88 -7.67 17.41
CA VAL A 473 17.94 -7.81 18.87
C VAL A 473 17.34 -6.58 19.56
N GLU A 474 17.73 -5.38 19.14
CA GLU A 474 17.19 -4.11 19.66
C GLU A 474 15.67 -4.01 19.44
N ALA A 475 15.15 -4.42 18.27
CA ALA A 475 13.72 -4.40 17.99
C ALA A 475 12.95 -5.38 18.91
N GLN A 476 13.51 -6.55 19.19
CA GLN A 476 12.91 -7.53 20.10
C GLN A 476 12.96 -7.06 21.56
N GLN A 477 14.10 -6.52 22.02
CA GLN A 477 14.25 -5.99 23.37
C GLN A 477 13.28 -4.83 23.63
N ALA A 478 13.21 -3.88 22.72
CA ALA A 478 12.28 -2.76 22.85
C ALA A 478 10.80 -3.17 22.84
N THR A 479 10.46 -4.30 22.22
CA THR A 479 9.10 -4.85 22.27
C THR A 479 8.84 -5.56 23.61
N ALA A 480 9.81 -6.33 24.10
CA ALA A 480 9.72 -7.01 25.38
C ALA A 480 9.64 -6.02 26.56
N GLU A 481 10.43 -4.94 26.52
CA GLU A 481 10.40 -3.86 27.51
C GLU A 481 9.03 -3.16 27.55
N TYR A 482 8.44 -2.90 26.38
CA TYR A 482 7.10 -2.31 26.30
C TYR A 482 6.03 -3.25 26.87
N ASP A 483 6.08 -4.54 26.53
CA ASP A 483 5.13 -5.55 27.04
C ASP A 483 5.27 -5.71 28.56
N ALA A 484 6.49 -5.65 29.13
CA ALA A 484 6.75 -5.68 30.57
C ALA A 484 6.18 -4.43 31.27
N MET A 485 6.47 -3.23 30.77
CA MET A 485 5.93 -1.99 31.34
C MET A 485 4.39 -1.97 31.34
N LYS A 486 3.79 -2.52 30.30
CA LYS A 486 2.33 -2.62 30.19
C LYS A 486 1.75 -3.61 31.19
N TYR A 487 2.39 -4.77 31.35
CA TYR A 487 1.98 -5.77 32.36
C TYR A 487 2.00 -5.17 33.77
N ASP A 488 3.07 -4.44 34.12
CA ASP A 488 3.19 -3.78 35.41
C ASP A 488 2.13 -2.70 35.61
N ALA A 489 1.82 -1.90 34.55
CA ALA A 489 0.78 -0.88 34.62
C ALA A 489 -0.63 -1.48 34.76
N ASP A 490 -0.95 -2.55 34.02
CA ASP A 490 -2.24 -3.25 34.12
C ASP A 490 -2.40 -3.90 35.49
N HIS A 491 -1.33 -4.46 36.04
CA HIS A 491 -1.33 -5.09 37.37
C HIS A 491 -1.47 -4.06 38.52
N ALA A 492 -0.85 -2.89 38.36
CA ALA A 492 -1.00 -1.76 39.30
C ALA A 492 -2.45 -1.23 39.28
N LEU A 493 -3.10 -1.14 38.14
CA LEU A 493 -4.51 -0.72 38.01
C LEU A 493 -5.47 -1.74 38.61
N GLU A 494 -5.23 -3.05 38.39
CA GLU A 494 -6.03 -4.11 39.02
C GLU A 494 -5.88 -4.11 40.56
N THR A 495 -4.67 -3.86 41.04
CA THR A 495 -4.39 -3.79 42.48
C THR A 495 -5.06 -2.56 43.08
N ALA A 496 -4.98 -1.40 42.46
CA ALA A 496 -5.68 -0.19 42.86
C ALA A 496 -7.21 -0.36 42.88
N ALA A 497 -7.77 -1.04 41.85
CA ALA A 497 -9.20 -1.34 41.78
C ALA A 497 -9.67 -2.32 42.88
N LYS A 498 -8.80 -3.22 43.35
CA LYS A 498 -9.07 -4.13 44.48
C LYS A 498 -8.96 -3.43 45.82
N LEU A 499 -8.09 -2.44 45.95
CA LEU A 499 -7.89 -1.68 47.22
C LEU A 499 -8.93 -0.55 47.39
N GLY A 500 -9.59 -0.12 46.30
CA GLY A 500 -10.67 0.89 46.32
C GLY A 500 -12.08 0.31 46.52
N ARG A 501 -12.20 -1.00 46.75
CA ARG A 501 -13.40 -1.71 47.21
C ARG A 501 -13.25 -2.12 48.66
#